data_de795c03cf4b8602c5ca755dc09e5b01
#
_entry.id   de795c03cf4b8602c5ca755dc09e5b01
#
_cell.length_a   1.000
_cell.length_b   1.000
_cell.length_c   1.000
_cell.angle_alpha   90.00
_cell.angle_beta   90.00
_cell.angle_gamma   90.00
#
_symmetry.space_group_name_H-M   'P 1'
#
loop_
_entity.id
_entity.type
_entity.pdbx_description
1 polymer ?
#
loop_
_entity_poly.entity_id
_entity_poly.type
_entity_poly.pdbx_seq_one_letter_code
_entity_poly.pdbx_strand_id
1 'polypeptide(L)'
;MYFDPLELLPMIDSNHDVQRWRVLEIEFSAQLEHPDPYRNLELDATFTHESGLKLTMPAFWDGKKSWKVRFAAPELGLWTYTTHCSDALEGGLHLQSGSFDVHAYRGALPLYQHGFLKVSRNKRYLEHADGTPFYWLGDTHWLGLTAKERFDDSNDARFASQFGGIIEKRLEQGYSVWAASLMIGEWNDASGSPTPLW
;
A
#
# COMPACT_ATOMS: atom_id res chain seq x y z
N MET A 1 -6.92 -16.46 15.91
CA MET A 1 -6.25 -15.13 15.98
C MET A 1 -7.05 -14.26 15.03
N TYR A 2 -7.85 -13.34 15.56
CA TYR A 2 -8.76 -12.50 14.77
C TYR A 2 -7.89 -11.55 13.95
N PHE A 3 -7.93 -11.65 12.64
CA PHE A 3 -7.33 -10.69 11.73
C PHE A 3 -8.38 -9.59 11.51
N ASP A 4 -8.16 -8.38 12.02
CA ASP A 4 -8.98 -7.24 11.67
C ASP A 4 -8.51 -6.73 10.28
N PRO A 5 -9.29 -6.91 9.21
CA PRO A 5 -8.91 -6.45 7.89
C PRO A 5 -8.80 -4.92 7.79
N LEU A 6 -9.29 -4.17 8.78
CA LEU A 6 -9.18 -2.71 8.85
C LEU A 6 -7.90 -2.23 9.56
N GLU A 7 -7.09 -3.12 10.19
CA GLU A 7 -5.72 -2.75 10.58
C GLU A 7 -4.79 -2.50 9.38
N LEU A 8 -5.30 -2.59 8.19
CA LEU A 8 -4.48 -2.57 6.97
C LEU A 8 -3.86 -1.23 6.63
N LEU A 9 -4.20 -0.12 7.26
CA LEU A 9 -3.45 1.14 7.12
C LEU A 9 -3.83 2.13 8.24
N PRO A 10 -3.18 2.13 9.40
CA PRO A 10 -3.25 3.34 10.20
C PRO A 10 -2.54 4.45 9.42
N MET A 11 -3.25 5.51 9.09
CA MET A 11 -2.66 6.78 8.70
C MET A 11 -1.69 7.17 9.83
N ILE A 12 -0.40 7.16 9.54
CA ILE A 12 0.59 7.53 10.53
C ILE A 12 0.79 9.04 10.38
N ASP A 13 0.22 9.79 11.32
CA ASP A 13 0.60 11.17 11.59
C ASP A 13 2.11 11.20 11.88
N SER A 14 2.81 12.22 11.39
CA SER A 14 4.28 12.40 11.41
C SER A 14 4.95 12.28 12.79
N ASN A 15 4.19 11.99 13.84
CA ASN A 15 4.65 11.83 15.23
C ASN A 15 4.57 10.38 15.74
N HIS A 16 4.31 9.38 14.89
CA HIS A 16 4.08 8.00 15.29
C HIS A 16 5.27 7.07 15.02
N ASP A 17 5.28 5.93 15.73
CA ASP A 17 6.26 4.83 15.68
C ASP A 17 6.36 4.25 14.26
N VAL A 18 7.21 4.84 13.41
CA VAL A 18 7.44 4.35 12.05
C VAL A 18 8.27 3.09 12.11
N GLN A 19 7.73 2.00 11.58
CA GLN A 19 8.41 0.71 11.61
C GLN A 19 8.91 0.32 10.22
N ARG A 20 10.08 -0.31 10.17
CA ARG A 20 10.70 -0.77 8.93
C ARG A 20 9.74 -1.64 8.11
N TRP A 21 9.70 -1.41 6.79
CA TRP A 21 8.83 -2.08 5.81
C TRP A 21 7.34 -1.78 5.92
N ARG A 22 6.88 -1.11 6.99
CA ARG A 22 5.50 -0.62 7.04
C ARG A 22 5.35 0.68 6.27
N VAL A 23 4.21 0.83 5.62
CA VAL A 23 3.92 2.04 4.85
C VAL A 23 3.67 3.21 5.80
N LEU A 24 4.46 4.26 5.62
CA LEU A 24 4.20 5.61 6.12
C LEU A 24 3.48 6.38 5.02
N GLU A 25 2.35 7.00 5.32
CA GLU A 25 1.67 7.93 4.44
C GLU A 25 1.86 9.35 4.97
N ILE A 26 2.34 10.25 4.11
CA ILE A 26 2.51 11.68 4.43
C ILE A 26 1.59 12.47 3.53
N GLU A 27 0.79 13.36 4.14
CA GLU A 27 -0.14 14.22 3.44
C GLU A 27 0.41 15.64 3.29
N PHE A 28 0.18 16.22 2.12
CA PHE A 28 0.50 17.61 1.76
C PHE A 28 -0.77 18.29 1.25
N SER A 29 -0.88 19.59 1.45
CA SER A 29 -2.03 20.37 1.00
C SER A 29 -1.62 21.48 0.05
N ALA A 30 -2.11 21.42 -1.19
CA ALA A 30 -1.90 22.47 -2.17
C ALA A 30 -2.44 23.81 -1.67
N GLN A 31 -1.69 24.88 -1.85
CA GLN A 31 -2.14 26.26 -1.54
C GLN A 31 -2.90 26.88 -2.71
N LEU A 32 -2.43 26.62 -3.92
CA LEU A 32 -3.03 27.12 -5.15
C LEU A 32 -4.18 26.22 -5.63
N GLU A 33 -5.02 26.79 -6.49
CA GLU A 33 -6.02 26.04 -7.23
C GLU A 33 -5.42 25.60 -8.58
N HIS A 34 -5.48 24.31 -8.86
CA HIS A 34 -4.98 23.76 -10.11
C HIS A 34 -6.13 23.14 -10.92
N PRO A 35 -6.40 23.64 -12.14
CA PRO A 35 -7.31 22.96 -13.05
C PRO A 35 -6.74 21.60 -13.40
N ASP A 36 -7.49 20.53 -13.16
CA ASP A 36 -7.07 19.15 -13.44
C ASP A 36 -5.70 18.80 -12.81
N PRO A 37 -5.58 18.83 -11.46
CA PRO A 37 -4.30 18.60 -10.79
C PRO A 37 -3.72 17.20 -11.08
N TYR A 38 -4.58 16.21 -11.33
CA TYR A 38 -4.18 14.84 -11.68
C TYR A 38 -3.31 14.77 -12.94
N ARG A 39 -3.55 15.64 -13.94
CA ARG A 39 -2.81 15.61 -15.21
C ARG A 39 -1.72 16.67 -15.31
N ASN A 40 -1.89 17.78 -14.59
CA ASN A 40 -1.09 18.97 -14.81
C ASN A 40 -0.05 19.22 -13.70
N LEU A 41 -0.05 18.41 -12.64
CA LEU A 41 0.86 18.58 -11.54
C LEU A 41 1.57 17.26 -11.21
N GLU A 42 2.89 17.32 -11.09
CA GLU A 42 3.72 16.20 -10.63
C GLU A 42 4.31 16.56 -9.28
N LEU A 43 4.26 15.61 -8.36
CA LEU A 43 4.83 15.75 -7.02
C LEU A 43 5.62 14.48 -6.67
N ASP A 44 6.90 14.67 -6.34
CA ASP A 44 7.76 13.62 -5.85
C ASP A 44 8.26 13.95 -4.44
N ALA A 45 8.54 12.95 -3.63
CA ALA A 45 9.25 13.09 -2.37
C ALA A 45 10.54 12.27 -2.40
N THR A 46 11.66 12.91 -2.15
CA THR A 46 12.97 12.26 -2.00
C THR A 46 13.23 12.01 -0.52
N PHE A 47 13.30 10.76 -0.14
CA PHE A 47 13.66 10.30 1.19
C PHE A 47 15.15 10.02 1.25
N THR A 48 15.83 10.55 2.28
CA THR A 48 17.27 10.40 2.50
C THR A 48 17.51 9.82 3.89
N HIS A 49 18.16 8.67 3.93
CA HIS A 49 18.61 8.03 5.16
C HIS A 49 19.94 8.63 5.64
N GLU A 50 20.23 8.56 6.93
CA GLU A 50 21.49 9.03 7.52
C GLU A 50 22.73 8.35 6.92
N SER A 51 22.62 7.12 6.37
CA SER A 51 23.71 6.45 5.61
C SER A 51 24.00 7.07 4.26
N GLY A 52 23.15 8.00 3.78
CA GLY A 52 23.23 8.59 2.46
C GLY A 52 22.38 7.87 1.39
N LEU A 53 21.68 6.78 1.71
CA LEU A 53 20.73 6.15 0.79
C LEU A 53 19.61 7.15 0.45
N LYS A 54 19.30 7.26 -0.84
CA LYS A 54 18.22 8.12 -1.34
C LYS A 54 17.21 7.31 -2.14
N LEU A 55 15.93 7.52 -1.86
CA LEU A 55 14.81 6.89 -2.56
C LEU A 55 13.79 7.98 -2.91
N THR A 56 13.39 8.05 -4.17
CA THR A 56 12.35 8.99 -4.61
C THR A 56 11.06 8.24 -4.87
N MET A 57 9.97 8.72 -4.31
CA MET A 57 8.63 8.15 -4.42
C MET A 57 7.69 9.19 -5.03
N PRO A 58 6.91 8.80 -6.06
CA PRO A 58 5.87 9.68 -6.58
C PRO A 58 4.75 9.83 -5.53
N ALA A 59 4.28 11.05 -5.39
CA ALA A 59 3.05 11.33 -4.68
C ALA A 59 1.84 11.18 -5.61
N PHE A 60 0.66 11.08 -5.04
CA PHE A 60 -0.59 11.03 -5.79
C PHE A 60 -1.59 12.05 -5.24
N TRP A 61 -2.43 12.54 -6.14
CA TRP A 61 -3.54 13.40 -5.78
C TRP A 61 -4.67 12.59 -5.14
N ASP A 62 -5.09 12.98 -3.94
CA ASP A 62 -6.13 12.31 -3.14
C ASP A 62 -7.45 13.09 -3.14
N GLY A 63 -7.62 13.99 -4.11
CA GLY A 63 -8.81 14.82 -4.25
C GLY A 63 -8.66 16.22 -3.65
N LYS A 64 -9.42 17.18 -4.19
CA LYS A 64 -9.38 18.59 -3.77
C LYS A 64 -7.93 19.12 -3.75
N LYS A 65 -7.45 19.56 -2.59
CA LYS A 65 -6.08 20.06 -2.36
C LYS A 65 -5.14 19.03 -1.72
N SER A 66 -5.63 17.81 -1.43
CA SER A 66 -4.86 16.77 -0.74
C SER A 66 -3.97 16.01 -1.72
N TRP A 67 -2.70 15.89 -1.34
CA TRP A 67 -1.69 15.06 -2.00
C TRP A 67 -1.04 14.16 -0.97
N LYS A 68 -0.74 12.92 -1.36
CA LYS A 68 -0.17 11.94 -0.47
C LYS A 68 1.01 11.22 -1.09
N VAL A 69 2.00 10.90 -0.27
CA VAL A 69 3.10 10.02 -0.64
C VAL A 69 3.13 8.83 0.31
N ARG A 70 3.37 7.65 -0.24
CA ARG A 70 3.55 6.41 0.54
C ARG A 70 4.99 5.95 0.47
N PHE A 71 5.57 5.72 1.62
CA PHE A 71 6.95 5.27 1.76
C PHE A 71 7.06 4.14 2.77
N ALA A 72 7.83 3.10 2.44
CA ALA A 72 8.16 2.02 3.37
C ALA A 72 9.68 1.93 3.49
N ALA A 73 10.20 2.45 4.59
CA ALA A 73 11.63 2.56 4.80
C ALA A 73 12.32 1.19 4.88
N PRO A 74 13.38 0.94 4.08
CA PRO A 74 14.10 -0.33 4.11
C PRO A 74 15.19 -0.40 5.21
N GLU A 75 15.60 0.72 5.77
CA GLU A 75 16.65 0.82 6.78
C GLU A 75 16.13 1.46 8.08
N LEU A 76 16.68 1.03 9.21
CA LEU A 76 16.41 1.58 10.53
C LEU A 76 17.19 2.88 10.73
N GLY A 77 16.69 3.79 11.56
CA GLY A 77 17.34 5.04 11.91
C GLY A 77 16.68 6.27 11.31
N LEU A 78 17.42 7.37 11.25
CA LEU A 78 16.89 8.67 10.87
C LEU A 78 16.73 8.79 9.34
N TRP A 79 15.53 9.14 8.94
CA TRP A 79 15.17 9.52 7.57
C TRP A 79 14.71 10.97 7.54
N THR A 80 15.10 11.66 6.49
CA THR A 80 14.59 13.00 6.12
C THR A 80 13.90 12.91 4.78
N TYR A 81 12.98 13.81 4.49
CA TYR A 81 12.40 13.93 3.15
C TYR A 81 12.33 15.38 2.70
N THR A 82 12.31 15.54 1.38
CA THR A 82 12.04 16.83 0.72
C THR A 82 11.21 16.57 -0.52
N THR A 83 10.16 17.36 -0.71
CA THR A 83 9.27 17.25 -1.88
C THR A 83 9.75 18.15 -3.02
N HIS A 84 9.44 17.74 -4.24
CA HIS A 84 9.60 18.52 -5.45
C HIS A 84 8.32 18.50 -6.27
N CYS A 85 7.70 19.65 -6.45
CA CYS A 85 6.52 19.83 -7.28
C CYS A 85 6.93 20.42 -8.64
N SER A 86 6.26 20.01 -9.72
CA SER A 86 6.47 20.57 -11.07
C SER A 86 6.15 22.06 -11.16
N ASP A 87 5.22 22.55 -10.33
CA ASP A 87 5.01 23.99 -10.11
C ASP A 87 5.78 24.46 -8.88
N ALA A 88 6.89 25.13 -9.10
CA ALA A 88 7.76 25.66 -8.04
C ALA A 88 7.12 26.78 -7.21
N LEU A 89 5.99 27.36 -7.65
CA LEU A 89 5.24 28.38 -6.91
C LEU A 89 4.21 27.77 -5.96
N GLU A 90 3.97 26.46 -6.05
CA GLU A 90 3.06 25.73 -5.18
C GLU A 90 3.67 25.51 -3.79
N GLY A 91 3.56 26.53 -2.93
CA GLY A 91 4.20 26.56 -1.62
C GLY A 91 3.71 25.49 -0.63
N GLY A 92 2.57 24.85 -0.88
CA GLY A 92 2.07 23.76 -0.04
C GLY A 92 2.59 22.37 -0.44
N LEU A 93 3.20 22.27 -1.64
CA LEU A 93 3.69 21.01 -2.18
C LEU A 93 5.19 21.04 -2.47
N HIS A 94 5.71 22.19 -2.95
CA HIS A 94 7.13 22.32 -3.31
C HIS A 94 8.00 22.58 -2.08
N LEU A 95 9.13 21.88 -1.98
CA LEU A 95 10.13 22.00 -0.90
C LEU A 95 9.57 21.76 0.52
N GLN A 96 8.49 21.00 0.64
CA GLN A 96 8.09 20.51 1.95
C GLN A 96 9.12 19.52 2.47
N SER A 97 9.45 19.59 3.76
CA SER A 97 10.48 18.75 4.35
C SER A 97 10.08 18.29 5.75
N GLY A 98 10.64 17.17 6.17
CA GLY A 98 10.48 16.64 7.51
C GLY A 98 11.44 15.50 7.79
N SER A 99 11.33 14.92 8.98
CA SER A 99 12.16 13.80 9.42
C SER A 99 11.36 12.86 10.31
N PHE A 100 11.77 11.60 10.35
CA PHE A 100 11.21 10.57 11.22
C PHE A 100 12.25 9.49 11.50
N ASP A 101 12.13 8.84 12.66
CA ASP A 101 12.94 7.69 13.04
C ASP A 101 12.23 6.39 12.70
N VAL A 102 12.96 5.44 12.12
CA VAL A 102 12.44 4.12 11.73
C VAL A 102 12.94 3.07 12.70
N HIS A 103 12.01 2.39 13.34
CA HIS A 103 12.28 1.33 14.29
C HIS A 103 12.06 -0.06 13.69
N ALA A 104 12.57 -1.09 14.37
CA ALA A 104 12.33 -2.47 13.97
C ALA A 104 10.83 -2.82 14.03
N TYR A 105 10.34 -3.56 13.06
CA TYR A 105 8.98 -4.08 13.08
C TYR A 105 8.79 -5.05 14.25
N ARG A 106 7.70 -4.91 15.00
CA ARG A 106 7.41 -5.67 16.23
C ARG A 106 6.28 -6.70 16.06
N GLY A 107 5.68 -6.77 14.88
CA GLY A 107 4.58 -7.68 14.60
C GLY A 107 5.02 -9.02 14.02
N ALA A 108 4.05 -9.84 13.60
CA ALA A 108 4.26 -11.21 13.15
C ALA A 108 4.14 -11.43 11.62
N LEU A 109 3.82 -10.38 10.85
CA LEU A 109 3.66 -10.53 9.40
C LEU A 109 5.02 -10.71 8.70
N PRO A 110 5.25 -11.83 7.99
CA PRO A 110 6.54 -12.12 7.36
C PRO A 110 7.01 -11.01 6.40
N LEU A 111 6.08 -10.38 5.66
CA LEU A 111 6.39 -9.28 4.75
C LEU A 111 7.10 -8.13 5.44
N TYR A 112 6.68 -7.77 6.66
CA TYR A 112 7.29 -6.68 7.43
C TYR A 112 8.47 -7.15 8.29
N GLN A 113 8.56 -8.46 8.60
CA GLN A 113 9.73 -9.02 9.29
C GLN A 113 10.93 -9.13 8.33
N HIS A 114 10.69 -9.66 7.13
CA HIS A 114 11.72 -10.02 6.15
C HIS A 114 11.89 -9.02 5.01
N GLY A 115 10.94 -8.09 4.90
CA GLY A 115 10.91 -7.05 3.88
C GLY A 115 10.28 -7.48 2.56
N PHE A 116 10.24 -6.54 1.61
CA PHE A 116 9.58 -6.73 0.32
C PHE A 116 10.26 -7.80 -0.52
N LEU A 117 9.49 -8.35 -1.45
CA LEU A 117 9.97 -9.41 -2.33
C LEU A 117 10.90 -8.87 -3.40
N LYS A 118 11.90 -9.66 -3.70
CA LYS A 118 12.82 -9.46 -4.82
C LYS A 118 13.08 -10.80 -5.54
N VAL A 119 13.57 -10.72 -6.76
CA VAL A 119 14.05 -11.89 -7.49
C VAL A 119 15.38 -12.33 -6.88
N SER A 120 15.52 -13.63 -6.57
CA SER A 120 16.76 -14.22 -6.08
C SER A 120 17.93 -13.99 -7.03
N ARG A 121 19.16 -14.04 -6.50
CA ARG A 121 20.38 -13.81 -7.30
C ARG A 121 20.49 -14.73 -8.51
N ASN A 122 20.06 -15.99 -8.40
CA ASN A 122 20.06 -16.96 -9.49
C ASN A 122 18.84 -16.87 -10.41
N LYS A 123 17.90 -15.92 -10.15
CA LYS A 123 16.68 -15.64 -10.92
C LYS A 123 15.70 -16.82 -11.01
N ARG A 124 15.71 -17.73 -10.04
CA ARG A 124 14.88 -18.94 -10.07
C ARG A 124 13.70 -18.93 -9.10
N TYR A 125 13.72 -18.07 -8.09
CA TYR A 125 12.65 -17.94 -7.09
C TYR A 125 12.59 -16.50 -6.57
N LEU A 126 11.55 -16.24 -5.80
CA LEU A 126 11.41 -14.97 -5.07
C LEU A 126 11.95 -15.14 -3.65
N GLU A 127 12.55 -14.10 -3.14
CA GLU A 127 13.02 -14.01 -1.76
C GLU A 127 12.65 -12.66 -1.18
N HIS A 128 12.55 -12.57 0.13
CA HIS A 128 12.42 -11.32 0.86
C HIS A 128 13.72 -10.49 0.78
N ALA A 129 13.64 -9.23 1.20
CA ALA A 129 14.78 -8.31 1.18
C ALA A 129 15.99 -8.84 1.96
N ASP A 130 15.79 -9.58 3.05
CA ASP A 130 16.80 -10.22 3.87
C ASP A 130 17.34 -11.55 3.31
N GLY A 131 16.80 -12.04 2.19
CA GLY A 131 17.20 -13.30 1.55
C GLY A 131 16.39 -14.52 1.96
N THR A 132 15.42 -14.37 2.87
CA THR A 132 14.50 -15.48 3.22
C THR A 132 13.69 -15.89 2.00
N PRO A 133 13.71 -17.20 1.59
CA PRO A 133 12.96 -17.66 0.44
C PRO A 133 11.46 -17.43 0.59
N PHE A 134 10.79 -17.03 -0.50
CA PHE A 134 9.36 -16.85 -0.55
C PHE A 134 8.73 -17.89 -1.49
N TYR A 135 7.78 -18.65 -0.95
CA TYR A 135 7.01 -19.60 -1.75
C TYR A 135 5.75 -18.94 -2.28
N TRP A 136 5.70 -18.73 -3.60
CA TRP A 136 4.56 -18.13 -4.28
C TRP A 136 3.48 -19.19 -4.50
N LEU A 137 2.59 -19.36 -3.53
CA LEU A 137 1.37 -20.14 -3.68
C LEU A 137 0.19 -19.16 -3.82
N GLY A 138 -0.31 -19.00 -5.04
CA GLY A 138 -1.33 -18.02 -5.38
C GLY A 138 -2.69 -18.63 -5.64
N ASP A 139 -3.76 -18.00 -5.16
CA ASP A 139 -5.12 -18.20 -5.63
C ASP A 139 -5.48 -17.13 -6.66
N THR A 140 -6.06 -17.53 -7.78
CA THR A 140 -6.57 -16.60 -8.79
C THR A 140 -8.08 -16.52 -8.67
N HIS A 141 -8.57 -15.45 -8.07
CA HIS A 141 -9.97 -15.23 -7.78
C HIS A 141 -10.48 -13.97 -8.51
N TRP A 142 -10.86 -14.15 -9.76
CA TRP A 142 -11.24 -13.05 -10.65
C TRP A 142 -12.35 -12.15 -10.10
N LEU A 143 -13.33 -12.74 -9.40
CA LEU A 143 -14.50 -12.03 -8.88
C LEU A 143 -14.36 -11.63 -7.41
N GLY A 144 -13.21 -11.86 -6.79
CA GLY A 144 -13.03 -11.72 -5.35
C GLY A 144 -13.09 -10.28 -4.81
N LEU A 145 -13.25 -9.28 -5.67
CA LEU A 145 -13.43 -7.87 -5.30
C LEU A 145 -14.72 -7.29 -5.88
N THR A 146 -15.71 -8.13 -6.12
CA THR A 146 -17.02 -7.71 -6.66
C THR A 146 -18.09 -7.74 -5.57
N ALA A 147 -19.26 -7.18 -5.88
CA ALA A 147 -20.43 -7.23 -4.99
C ALA A 147 -20.91 -8.66 -4.63
N LYS A 148 -20.40 -9.69 -5.30
CA LYS A 148 -20.69 -11.10 -4.96
C LYS A 148 -19.88 -11.61 -3.78
N GLU A 149 -18.68 -11.05 -3.60
CA GLU A 149 -17.75 -11.39 -2.51
C GLU A 149 -17.66 -10.21 -1.54
N ARG A 150 -18.73 -9.98 -0.80
CA ARG A 150 -18.90 -8.77 0.02
C ARG A 150 -17.85 -8.64 1.12
N PHE A 151 -17.38 -7.42 1.34
CA PHE A 151 -16.45 -7.05 2.41
C PHE A 151 -17.17 -6.82 3.75
N ASP A 152 -18.42 -6.43 3.71
CA ASP A 152 -19.21 -5.91 4.83
C ASP A 152 -20.29 -6.88 5.32
N ASP A 153 -20.42 -8.05 4.69
CA ASP A 153 -21.46 -9.01 5.01
C ASP A 153 -21.02 -10.43 4.69
N SER A 154 -21.62 -11.40 5.33
CA SER A 154 -21.41 -12.82 5.09
C SER A 154 -22.72 -13.60 5.16
N ASN A 155 -22.88 -14.57 4.26
CA ASN A 155 -23.92 -15.58 4.34
C ASN A 155 -23.61 -16.70 5.35
N ASP A 156 -22.44 -16.65 5.98
CA ASP A 156 -21.96 -17.63 6.94
C ASP A 156 -21.57 -16.93 8.24
N ALA A 157 -22.32 -17.21 9.32
CA ALA A 157 -22.11 -16.58 10.63
C ALA A 157 -20.72 -16.84 11.26
N ARG A 158 -19.91 -17.74 10.68
CA ARG A 158 -18.54 -17.98 11.14
C ARG A 158 -17.58 -16.88 10.72
N PHE A 159 -17.92 -16.08 9.71
CA PHE A 159 -17.06 -15.05 9.12
C PHE A 159 -17.74 -13.69 9.14
N ALA A 160 -16.97 -12.65 9.40
CA ALA A 160 -17.48 -11.28 9.39
C ALA A 160 -17.85 -10.79 7.98
N SER A 161 -17.21 -11.34 6.94
CA SER A 161 -17.52 -11.06 5.54
C SER A 161 -17.20 -12.27 4.67
N GLN A 162 -17.79 -12.34 3.48
CA GLN A 162 -17.49 -13.39 2.49
C GLN A 162 -16.01 -13.31 2.09
N PHE A 163 -15.52 -12.11 1.80
CA PHE A 163 -14.11 -11.87 1.48
C PHE A 163 -13.19 -12.33 2.61
N GLY A 164 -13.47 -11.94 3.86
CA GLY A 164 -12.70 -12.36 5.03
C GLY A 164 -12.65 -13.87 5.18
N GLY A 165 -13.78 -14.57 5.00
CA GLY A 165 -13.84 -16.03 5.07
C GLY A 165 -13.00 -16.72 4.01
N ILE A 166 -12.95 -16.19 2.79
CA ILE A 166 -12.08 -16.72 1.72
C ILE A 166 -10.61 -16.54 2.10
N ILE A 167 -10.23 -15.35 2.55
CA ILE A 167 -8.84 -15.05 2.94
C ILE A 167 -8.40 -15.95 4.10
N GLU A 168 -9.21 -16.06 5.18
CA GLU A 168 -8.90 -16.94 6.30
C GLU A 168 -8.70 -18.39 5.85
N LYS A 169 -9.57 -18.89 4.97
CA LYS A 169 -9.46 -20.25 4.46
C LYS A 169 -8.21 -20.46 3.62
N ARG A 170 -7.82 -19.50 2.80
CA ARG A 170 -6.59 -19.57 2.01
C ARG A 170 -5.33 -19.51 2.90
N LEU A 171 -5.35 -18.68 3.94
CA LEU A 171 -4.26 -18.63 4.92
C LEU A 171 -4.08 -19.97 5.65
N GLU A 172 -5.17 -20.63 6.09
CA GLU A 172 -5.13 -21.97 6.68
C GLU A 172 -4.51 -23.01 5.73
N GLN A 173 -4.72 -22.87 4.42
CA GLN A 173 -4.19 -23.73 3.38
C GLN A 173 -2.74 -23.38 2.97
N GLY A 174 -2.15 -22.33 3.56
CA GLY A 174 -0.78 -21.90 3.29
C GLY A 174 -0.61 -21.04 2.04
N TYR A 175 -1.68 -20.46 1.50
CA TYR A 175 -1.57 -19.51 0.40
C TYR A 175 -0.89 -18.23 0.86
N SER A 176 0.01 -17.73 0.03
CA SER A 176 0.80 -16.53 0.29
C SER A 176 0.46 -15.36 -0.64
N VAL A 177 -0.28 -15.62 -1.70
CA VAL A 177 -0.66 -14.62 -2.73
C VAL A 177 -2.12 -14.79 -3.12
N TRP A 178 -2.78 -13.68 -3.32
CA TRP A 178 -4.10 -13.65 -3.91
C TRP A 178 -4.12 -12.68 -5.09
N ALA A 179 -4.53 -13.18 -6.26
CA ALA A 179 -4.66 -12.40 -7.48
C ALA A 179 -6.14 -12.18 -7.77
N ALA A 180 -6.58 -10.92 -7.80
CA ALA A 180 -7.93 -10.53 -8.14
C ALA A 180 -7.92 -9.42 -9.19
N SER A 181 -9.00 -9.30 -9.97
CA SER A 181 -9.17 -8.18 -10.89
C SER A 181 -9.91 -7.03 -10.21
N LEU A 182 -9.34 -5.83 -10.28
CA LEU A 182 -10.00 -4.60 -9.83
C LEU A 182 -10.98 -4.05 -10.87
N MET A 183 -10.80 -4.44 -12.15
CA MET A 183 -11.64 -3.99 -13.25
C MET A 183 -12.09 -5.21 -14.04
N ILE A 184 -13.34 -5.61 -13.83
CA ILE A 184 -13.98 -6.66 -14.60
C ILE A 184 -14.86 -5.96 -15.63
N GLY A 185 -14.24 -5.50 -16.73
CA GLY A 185 -14.97 -5.01 -17.88
C GLY A 185 -15.80 -6.13 -18.50
N GLU A 186 -17.05 -5.86 -18.85
CA GLU A 186 -17.98 -6.71 -19.63
C GLU A 186 -18.40 -8.06 -18.99
N TRP A 187 -17.95 -8.41 -17.80
CA TRP A 187 -18.51 -9.55 -17.09
C TRP A 187 -19.80 -9.11 -16.41
N ASN A 188 -20.87 -9.20 -17.15
CA ASN A 188 -22.23 -8.95 -16.67
C ASN A 188 -22.70 -10.10 -15.80
N ASP A 189 -23.53 -9.80 -14.82
CA ASP A 189 -24.37 -10.84 -14.21
C ASP A 189 -25.31 -11.44 -15.25
N ALA A 190 -26.09 -12.44 -14.85
CA ALA A 190 -27.07 -13.08 -15.75
C ALA A 190 -28.15 -12.12 -16.29
N SER A 191 -28.25 -10.90 -15.77
CA SER A 191 -29.16 -9.83 -16.24
C SER A 191 -28.51 -8.89 -17.27
N GLY A 192 -27.20 -9.03 -17.55
CA GLY A 192 -26.47 -8.18 -18.47
C GLY A 192 -26.06 -6.82 -17.90
N SER A 193 -26.25 -6.61 -16.61
CA SER A 193 -25.84 -5.37 -15.94
C SER A 193 -24.39 -5.43 -15.49
N PRO A 194 -23.60 -4.35 -15.61
CA PRO A 194 -22.25 -4.29 -15.05
C PRO A 194 -22.33 -4.53 -13.55
N THR A 195 -21.50 -5.44 -13.03
CA THR A 195 -21.41 -5.67 -11.59
C THR A 195 -20.52 -4.56 -11.01
N PRO A 196 -21.04 -3.68 -10.13
CA PRO A 196 -20.21 -2.68 -9.49
C PRO A 196 -19.17 -3.34 -8.60
N LEU A 197 -17.98 -2.75 -8.55
CA LEU A 197 -16.87 -3.23 -7.71
C LEU A 197 -17.04 -2.90 -6.22
N TRP A 198 -18.05 -2.07 -5.86
CA TRP A 198 -18.43 -1.62 -4.51
C TRP A 198 -19.89 -1.12 -4.47
#